data_882df9a4a6bcd113c080ef2b813450f6
#
_entry.id   882df9a4a6bcd113c080ef2b813450f6
#
_cell.length_a   1.000
_cell.length_b   1.000
_cell.length_c   1.000
_cell.angle_alpha   90.00
_cell.angle_beta   90.00
_cell.angle_gamma   90.00
#
_symmetry.space_group_name_H-M   'P 1'
#
loop_
_entity.id
_entity.type
_entity.pdbx_description
1 polymer ?
#
loop_
_entity_poly.entity_id
_entity_poly.type
_entity_poly.pdbx_seq_one_letter_code
_entity_poly.pdbx_strand_id
1 'polypeptide(L)'
;MKILIVSKCPTHPTDAGNKWWILSQAETFMYLGHEVHFLYINEPGLRNDPAVYLDSIDKTKKYWGDRFHLLQVGKGEKLKFNLLKRYRQKFFHSHWSLDDQYPAGLDKMVNELDAQYHFDACVINYWYLSRLFEHIRIPKKAIATHDAIAYKDLKIGMPTMCITADTEARAMQRCPHIFALQEQEADYFQILSPKSKVYNLYGKYAHHSQPVVGNHKMVFLSGNNEFNQNGIKWFLKEVFPVIRKAFPDAELLVGGSICKVLPSLGTIEGVKALGYIDDPADFYAQADVAINPVYQGTGLKIKTFEAISYDKITLVHPHSMAGVFQKDKAPLFASDKPEEWVEYLGKIWDHPESIQAVKARNKEYLEAMNAFIMSEYKRFLEA
;
A
#
# COMPACT_ATOMS: atom_id res chain seq x y z
N MET A 1 13.38 20.84 8.80
CA MET A 1 13.97 19.65 9.43
C MET A 1 14.68 18.81 8.37
N LYS A 2 15.72 18.08 8.77
CA LYS A 2 16.32 17.02 7.96
C LYS A 2 15.79 15.66 8.45
N ILE A 3 15.24 14.87 7.56
CA ILE A 3 14.54 13.63 7.89
C ILE A 3 15.21 12.47 7.16
N LEU A 4 15.58 11.43 7.89
CA LEU A 4 16.07 10.18 7.32
C LEU A 4 14.94 9.15 7.28
N ILE A 5 14.60 8.66 6.08
CA ILE A 5 13.69 7.53 5.89
C ILE A 5 14.51 6.26 5.64
N VAL A 6 14.24 5.21 6.41
CA VAL A 6 14.95 3.93 6.33
C VAL A 6 13.99 2.84 5.90
N SER A 7 14.34 2.06 4.87
CA SER A 7 13.49 0.98 4.36
C SER A 7 14.27 -0.17 3.72
N LYS A 8 13.72 -1.39 3.83
CA LYS A 8 14.13 -2.55 3.00
C LYS A 8 13.43 -2.63 1.64
N CYS A 9 12.50 -1.71 1.39
CA CYS A 9 11.85 -1.60 0.09
C CYS A 9 12.39 -0.38 -0.65
N PRO A 10 12.81 -0.50 -1.92
CA PRO A 10 13.18 0.66 -2.73
C PRO A 10 11.94 1.49 -3.03
N THR A 11 12.10 2.77 -3.41
CA THR A 11 10.96 3.60 -3.82
C THR A 11 10.62 3.46 -5.30
N HIS A 12 11.57 3.00 -6.12
CA HIS A 12 11.38 2.86 -7.57
C HIS A 12 11.80 1.47 -8.07
N PRO A 13 11.10 0.96 -9.12
CA PRO A 13 9.87 1.50 -9.71
C PRO A 13 8.72 1.46 -8.70
N THR A 14 7.74 2.36 -8.85
CA THR A 14 6.60 2.50 -7.93
C THR A 14 5.47 1.51 -8.31
N ASP A 15 5.80 0.24 -8.41
CA ASP A 15 4.94 -0.84 -8.91
C ASP A 15 4.23 -1.65 -7.79
N ALA A 16 4.40 -1.23 -6.54
CA ALA A 16 3.79 -1.86 -5.38
C ALA A 16 3.34 -0.83 -4.34
N GLY A 17 2.25 -1.15 -3.62
CA GLY A 17 1.64 -0.23 -2.67
C GLY A 17 2.55 0.24 -1.55
N ASN A 18 3.42 -0.64 -1.04
CA ASN A 18 4.39 -0.26 -0.02
C ASN A 18 5.46 0.71 -0.55
N LYS A 19 5.94 0.53 -1.77
CA LYS A 19 6.89 1.45 -2.42
C LYS A 19 6.27 2.82 -2.63
N TRP A 20 5.04 2.83 -3.15
CA TRP A 20 4.26 4.05 -3.33
C TRP A 20 4.03 4.79 -2.01
N TRP A 21 3.67 4.08 -0.93
CA TRP A 21 3.42 4.74 0.35
C TRP A 21 4.70 5.32 0.98
N ILE A 22 5.84 4.61 0.88
CA ILE A 22 7.14 5.13 1.32
C ILE A 22 7.50 6.41 0.56
N LEU A 23 7.29 6.41 -0.76
CA LEU A 23 7.54 7.58 -1.60
C LEU A 23 6.59 8.73 -1.24
N SER A 24 5.30 8.45 -1.07
CA SER A 24 4.28 9.44 -0.68
C SER A 24 4.59 10.10 0.67
N GLN A 25 5.12 9.34 1.65
CA GLN A 25 5.60 9.92 2.91
C GLN A 25 6.73 10.92 2.67
N ALA A 26 7.73 10.51 1.89
CA ALA A 26 8.88 11.36 1.58
C ALA A 26 8.47 12.64 0.84
N GLU A 27 7.65 12.50 -0.19
CA GLU A 27 7.15 13.63 -0.98
C GLU A 27 6.29 14.57 -0.15
N THR A 28 5.52 14.04 0.81
CA THR A 28 4.75 14.88 1.73
C THR A 28 5.64 15.69 2.65
N PHE A 29 6.70 15.11 3.21
CA PHE A 29 7.69 15.86 3.99
C PHE A 29 8.42 16.91 3.14
N MET A 30 8.82 16.56 1.92
CA MET A 30 9.44 17.53 0.99
C MET A 30 8.48 18.66 0.60
N TYR A 31 7.21 18.37 0.37
CA TYR A 31 6.17 19.37 0.11
C TYR A 31 5.99 20.34 1.30
N LEU A 32 6.18 19.86 2.52
CA LEU A 32 6.17 20.67 3.75
C LEU A 32 7.47 21.46 3.98
N GLY A 33 8.41 21.43 3.02
CA GLY A 33 9.66 22.20 3.08
C GLY A 33 10.79 21.54 3.86
N HIS A 34 10.75 20.22 4.06
CA HIS A 34 11.79 19.47 4.76
C HIS A 34 12.76 18.79 3.79
N GLU A 35 14.03 18.71 4.18
CA GLU A 35 15.04 17.93 3.48
C GLU A 35 14.89 16.46 3.87
N VAL A 36 14.73 15.58 2.88
CA VAL A 36 14.51 14.14 3.11
C VAL A 36 15.63 13.33 2.46
N HIS A 37 16.26 12.48 3.25
CA HIS A 37 17.22 11.47 2.81
C HIS A 37 16.60 10.08 2.88
N PHE A 38 17.00 9.20 1.96
CA PHE A 38 16.49 7.84 1.88
C PHE A 38 17.61 6.82 2.02
N LEU A 39 17.57 6.00 3.07
CA LEU A 39 18.46 4.87 3.26
C LEU A 39 17.75 3.58 2.83
N TYR A 40 18.17 3.03 1.70
CA TYR A 40 17.72 1.74 1.22
C TYR A 40 18.62 0.63 1.77
N ILE A 41 18.00 -0.37 2.40
CA ILE A 41 18.66 -1.58 2.88
C ILE A 41 18.46 -2.67 1.84
N ASN A 42 19.48 -2.95 1.05
CA ASN A 42 19.42 -3.99 0.04
C ASN A 42 19.81 -5.35 0.62
N GLU A 43 18.85 -6.25 0.73
CA GLU A 43 19.04 -7.65 1.15
C GLU A 43 18.69 -8.58 -0.02
N PRO A 44 19.60 -8.83 -0.97
CA PRO A 44 19.28 -9.66 -2.13
C PRO A 44 18.95 -11.09 -1.70
N GLY A 45 17.75 -11.54 -2.09
CA GLY A 45 17.33 -12.92 -1.88
C GLY A 45 18.16 -13.89 -2.71
N LEU A 46 18.36 -15.12 -2.22
CA LEU A 46 19.04 -16.20 -2.97
C LEU A 46 18.34 -16.54 -4.29
N ARG A 47 17.06 -16.18 -4.45
CA ARG A 47 16.22 -16.46 -5.63
C ARG A 47 15.82 -15.22 -6.42
N ASN A 48 16.27 -14.03 -6.02
CA ASN A 48 15.92 -12.80 -6.74
C ASN A 48 16.82 -12.69 -7.98
N ASP A 49 16.21 -12.37 -9.11
CA ASP A 49 16.95 -12.02 -10.31
C ASP A 49 17.81 -10.77 -10.03
N PRO A 50 19.15 -10.87 -10.19
CA PRO A 50 20.05 -9.74 -9.99
C PRO A 50 19.68 -8.52 -10.83
N ALA A 51 19.20 -8.70 -12.06
CA ALA A 51 18.83 -7.61 -12.94
C ALA A 51 17.68 -6.77 -12.38
N VAL A 52 16.67 -7.41 -11.78
CA VAL A 52 15.49 -6.72 -11.20
C VAL A 52 15.84 -5.86 -9.99
N TYR A 53 16.67 -6.38 -9.06
CA TYR A 53 17.00 -5.56 -7.88
C TYR A 53 18.04 -4.49 -8.19
N LEU A 54 18.96 -4.71 -9.15
CA LEU A 54 19.89 -3.69 -9.61
C LEU A 54 19.16 -2.55 -10.32
N ASP A 55 18.20 -2.86 -11.20
CA ASP A 55 17.33 -1.86 -11.83
C ASP A 55 16.57 -1.01 -10.79
N SER A 56 16.06 -1.66 -9.72
CA SER A 56 15.39 -0.94 -8.63
C SER A 56 16.34 -0.02 -7.86
N ILE A 57 17.59 -0.44 -7.62
CA ILE A 57 18.61 0.41 -6.99
C ILE A 57 18.90 1.62 -7.88
N ASP A 58 19.16 1.41 -9.17
CA ASP A 58 19.53 2.46 -10.12
C ASP A 58 18.41 3.47 -10.30
N LYS A 59 17.16 3.02 -10.45
CA LYS A 59 15.98 3.89 -10.53
C LYS A 59 15.76 4.68 -9.24
N THR A 60 15.91 4.04 -8.08
CA THR A 60 15.80 4.73 -6.79
C THR A 60 16.90 5.76 -6.64
N LYS A 61 18.17 5.41 -6.92
CA LYS A 61 19.31 6.34 -6.89
C LYS A 61 19.12 7.51 -7.84
N LYS A 62 18.61 7.28 -9.04
CA LYS A 62 18.34 8.35 -10.03
C LYS A 62 17.33 9.36 -9.49
N TYR A 63 16.29 8.92 -8.80
CA TYR A 63 15.28 9.81 -8.19
C TYR A 63 15.84 10.63 -7.02
N TRP A 64 16.58 9.96 -6.11
CA TRP A 64 17.02 10.57 -4.86
C TRP A 64 18.32 11.40 -4.99
N GLY A 65 19.15 11.14 -6.01
CA GLY A 65 20.45 11.80 -6.21
C GLY A 65 21.37 11.64 -4.99
N ASP A 66 21.94 12.75 -4.53
CA ASP A 66 22.89 12.79 -3.39
C ASP A 66 22.22 12.48 -2.04
N ARG A 67 20.90 12.46 -1.97
CA ARG A 67 20.13 12.08 -0.78
C ARG A 67 19.83 10.58 -0.70
N PHE A 68 20.38 9.80 -1.64
CA PHE A 68 20.28 8.34 -1.64
C PHE A 68 21.44 7.71 -0.88
N HIS A 69 21.11 6.82 0.06
CA HIS A 69 22.10 6.03 0.80
C HIS A 69 21.76 4.55 0.65
N LEU A 70 22.79 3.70 0.56
CA LEU A 70 22.63 2.26 0.35
C LEU A 70 23.39 1.46 1.39
N LEU A 71 22.68 0.68 2.19
CA LEU A 71 23.26 -0.38 3.01
C LEU A 71 23.15 -1.70 2.25
N GLN A 72 24.27 -2.24 1.81
CA GLN A 72 24.34 -3.55 1.19
C GLN A 72 24.54 -4.63 2.23
N VAL A 73 23.53 -5.47 2.45
CA VAL A 73 23.60 -6.61 3.38
C VAL A 73 24.22 -7.82 2.68
N GLY A 74 25.19 -8.46 3.33
CA GLY A 74 25.90 -9.61 2.81
C GLY A 74 25.00 -10.87 2.69
N LYS A 75 25.27 -11.73 1.72
CA LYS A 75 24.54 -13.00 1.52
C LYS A 75 24.57 -13.92 2.76
N GLY A 76 25.63 -13.84 3.57
CA GLY A 76 25.79 -14.65 4.79
C GLY A 76 24.75 -14.32 5.87
N GLU A 77 24.34 -13.06 6.02
CA GLU A 77 23.30 -12.64 6.98
C GLU A 77 21.97 -13.29 6.65
N LYS A 78 21.59 -13.33 5.38
CA LYS A 78 20.35 -13.97 4.95
C LYS A 78 20.38 -15.50 5.13
N LEU A 79 21.52 -16.12 4.94
CA LEU A 79 21.69 -17.56 5.22
C LEU A 79 21.49 -17.85 6.71
N LYS A 80 22.14 -17.07 7.59
CA LYS A 80 21.98 -17.14 9.03
C LYS A 80 20.51 -16.97 9.45
N PHE A 81 19.84 -15.97 8.91
CA PHE A 81 18.42 -15.74 9.16
C PHE A 81 17.56 -16.94 8.75
N ASN A 82 17.76 -17.50 7.55
CA ASN A 82 17.01 -18.66 7.08
C ASN A 82 17.25 -19.92 7.93
N LEU A 83 18.45 -20.12 8.45
CA LEU A 83 18.77 -21.21 9.36
C LEU A 83 18.07 -21.04 10.71
N LEU A 84 18.11 -19.83 11.30
CA LEU A 84 17.40 -19.50 12.54
C LEU A 84 15.88 -19.65 12.38
N LYS A 85 15.31 -19.20 11.26
CA LYS A 85 13.90 -19.37 10.95
C LYS A 85 13.49 -20.84 10.94
N ARG A 86 14.26 -21.72 10.24
CA ARG A 86 14.00 -23.16 10.19
C ARG A 86 14.11 -23.80 11.58
N TYR A 87 15.13 -23.43 12.35
CA TYR A 87 15.32 -23.92 13.72
C TYR A 87 14.11 -23.56 14.60
N ARG A 88 13.67 -22.30 14.59
CA ARG A 88 12.52 -21.84 15.37
C ARG A 88 11.21 -22.49 14.93
N GLN A 89 10.99 -22.62 13.64
CA GLN A 89 9.81 -23.30 13.12
C GLN A 89 9.74 -24.75 13.61
N LYS A 90 10.89 -25.45 13.60
CA LYS A 90 10.97 -26.86 14.02
C LYS A 90 10.73 -27.07 15.52
N PHE A 91 11.31 -26.20 16.36
CA PHE A 91 11.34 -26.40 17.81
C PHE A 91 10.37 -25.54 18.61
N PHE A 92 9.95 -24.39 18.08
CA PHE A 92 9.12 -23.42 18.81
C PHE A 92 7.84 -23.04 18.06
N HIS A 93 7.55 -23.66 16.93
CA HIS A 93 6.41 -23.33 16.05
C HIS A 93 6.30 -21.85 15.73
N SER A 94 7.42 -21.12 15.78
CA SER A 94 7.54 -19.70 15.49
C SER A 94 8.47 -19.46 14.31
N HIS A 95 8.12 -18.55 13.42
CA HIS A 95 8.95 -18.23 12.26
C HIS A 95 9.94 -17.09 12.55
N TRP A 96 9.57 -16.17 13.44
CA TRP A 96 10.28 -14.92 13.63
C TRP A 96 10.41 -14.54 15.10
N SER A 97 11.51 -13.88 15.46
CA SER A 97 11.66 -13.13 16.70
C SER A 97 11.80 -11.65 16.36
N LEU A 98 11.59 -10.77 17.35
CA LEU A 98 11.55 -9.32 17.19
C LEU A 98 12.69 -8.74 16.34
N ASP A 99 13.90 -9.18 16.58
CA ASP A 99 15.11 -8.59 15.96
C ASP A 99 15.80 -9.48 14.91
N ASP A 100 15.16 -10.57 14.50
CA ASP A 100 15.75 -11.51 13.53
C ASP A 100 16.04 -10.90 12.17
N GLN A 101 15.29 -9.88 11.78
CA GLN A 101 15.44 -9.19 10.51
C GLN A 101 16.24 -7.90 10.62
N TYR A 102 16.80 -7.60 11.79
CA TYR A 102 17.61 -6.41 11.96
C TYR A 102 18.95 -6.56 11.20
N PRO A 103 19.26 -5.68 10.23
CA PRO A 103 20.44 -5.83 9.39
C PRO A 103 21.71 -5.47 10.16
N ALA A 104 22.76 -6.28 9.99
CA ALA A 104 24.07 -5.95 10.51
C ALA A 104 24.60 -4.62 9.92
N GLY A 105 25.16 -3.78 10.79
CA GLY A 105 25.75 -2.49 10.39
C GLY A 105 24.77 -1.36 10.14
N LEU A 106 23.46 -1.57 10.31
CA LEU A 106 22.48 -0.51 10.12
C LEU A 106 22.68 0.66 11.10
N ASP A 107 22.84 0.37 12.37
CA ASP A 107 23.09 1.36 13.42
C ASP A 107 24.38 2.15 13.18
N LYS A 108 25.47 1.47 12.78
CA LYS A 108 26.72 2.11 12.40
C LYS A 108 26.52 3.09 11.24
N MET A 109 25.88 2.65 10.15
CA MET A 109 25.65 3.48 8.99
C MET A 109 24.75 4.68 9.30
N VAL A 110 23.68 4.49 10.07
CA VAL A 110 22.79 5.60 10.43
C VAL A 110 23.52 6.63 11.31
N ASN A 111 24.35 6.19 12.25
CA ASN A 111 25.15 7.10 13.08
C ASN A 111 26.23 7.85 12.26
N GLU A 112 26.84 7.22 11.26
CA GLU A 112 27.77 7.89 10.33
C GLU A 112 27.05 8.95 9.49
N LEU A 113 25.86 8.63 8.95
CA LEU A 113 25.03 9.59 8.21
C LEU A 113 24.56 10.73 9.13
N ASP A 114 24.16 10.43 10.36
CA ASP A 114 23.72 11.46 11.31
C ASP A 114 24.87 12.41 11.69
N ALA A 115 26.07 11.89 11.87
CA ALA A 115 27.27 12.72 12.11
C ALA A 115 27.58 13.66 10.93
N GLN A 116 27.24 13.26 9.70
CA GLN A 116 27.47 14.07 8.48
C GLN A 116 26.34 15.07 8.23
N TYR A 117 25.07 14.64 8.40
CA TYR A 117 23.90 15.43 7.95
C TYR A 117 23.14 16.09 9.09
N HIS A 118 23.26 15.62 10.32
CA HIS A 118 22.56 16.11 11.51
C HIS A 118 21.03 16.03 11.36
N PHE A 119 20.48 14.81 11.36
CA PHE A 119 19.06 14.60 11.18
C PHE A 119 18.24 15.00 12.41
N ASP A 120 17.12 15.67 12.16
CA ASP A 120 16.14 16.01 13.20
C ASP A 120 15.17 14.85 13.47
N ALA A 121 14.91 14.00 12.45
CA ALA A 121 14.00 12.87 12.55
C ALA A 121 14.48 11.64 11.77
N CYS A 122 14.13 10.45 12.28
CA CYS A 122 14.33 9.17 11.62
C CYS A 122 13.00 8.42 11.55
N VAL A 123 12.57 8.06 10.35
CA VAL A 123 11.37 7.26 10.08
C VAL A 123 11.79 5.92 9.53
N ILE A 124 11.56 4.84 10.28
CA ILE A 124 11.77 3.48 9.77
C ILE A 124 10.49 2.93 9.18
N ASN A 125 10.61 2.20 8.09
CA ASN A 125 9.50 1.48 7.49
C ASN A 125 9.55 0.02 7.93
N TYR A 126 8.46 -0.43 8.55
CA TYR A 126 8.25 -1.70 9.23
C TYR A 126 8.90 -1.82 10.63
N TRP A 127 8.17 -2.44 11.52
CA TRP A 127 8.50 -2.62 12.93
C TRP A 127 9.79 -3.43 13.21
N TYR A 128 10.17 -4.33 12.31
CA TYR A 128 11.37 -5.18 12.47
C TYR A 128 12.69 -4.41 12.38
N LEU A 129 12.65 -3.12 12.05
CA LEU A 129 13.80 -2.22 12.14
C LEU A 129 13.85 -1.44 13.47
N SER A 130 12.86 -1.63 14.37
CA SER A 130 12.68 -0.81 15.58
C SER A 130 13.88 -0.83 16.55
N ARG A 131 14.68 -1.90 16.53
CA ARG A 131 15.93 -1.97 17.30
C ARG A 131 16.89 -0.81 17.00
N LEU A 132 16.83 -0.23 15.79
CA LEU A 132 17.64 0.94 15.43
C LEU A 132 17.49 2.07 16.45
N PHE A 133 16.30 2.27 16.99
CA PHE A 133 16.01 3.37 17.92
C PHE A 133 16.68 3.25 19.29
N GLU A 134 17.17 2.06 19.65
CA GLU A 134 17.98 1.82 20.84
C GLU A 134 19.44 2.26 20.64
N HIS A 135 19.87 2.45 19.39
CA HIS A 135 21.29 2.67 19.02
C HIS A 135 21.57 4.03 18.36
N ILE A 136 20.56 4.86 18.12
CA ILE A 136 20.71 6.18 17.48
C ILE A 136 20.27 7.30 18.41
N ARG A 137 20.84 8.50 18.22
CA ARG A 137 20.55 9.70 19.02
C ARG A 137 19.67 10.71 18.32
N ILE A 138 19.23 10.45 17.07
CA ILE A 138 18.33 11.32 16.33
C ILE A 138 17.10 11.62 17.20
N PRO A 139 16.75 12.91 17.41
CA PRO A 139 15.79 13.30 18.44
C PRO A 139 14.37 12.73 18.21
N LYS A 140 13.84 12.86 17.00
CA LYS A 140 12.50 12.43 16.65
C LYS A 140 12.53 11.09 15.92
N LYS A 141 11.76 10.12 16.40
CA LYS A 141 11.77 8.74 15.89
C LYS A 141 10.35 8.30 15.57
N ALA A 142 10.12 7.71 14.39
CA ALA A 142 8.81 7.20 13.99
C ALA A 142 8.90 5.83 13.31
N ILE A 143 7.91 4.97 13.56
CA ILE A 143 7.70 3.71 12.83
C ILE A 143 6.54 3.87 11.87
N ALA A 144 6.77 3.66 10.58
CA ALA A 144 5.72 3.49 9.58
C ALA A 144 5.39 1.99 9.45
N THR A 145 4.18 1.59 9.83
CA THR A 145 3.83 0.19 10.12
C THR A 145 3.54 -0.67 8.89
N HIS A 146 2.92 -0.13 7.86
CA HIS A 146 2.42 -0.78 6.64
C HIS A 146 1.26 -1.77 6.84
N ASP A 147 1.26 -2.58 7.89
CA ASP A 147 0.23 -3.57 8.23
C ASP A 147 0.32 -3.89 9.73
N ALA A 148 -0.80 -4.26 10.35
CA ALA A 148 -0.85 -4.92 11.65
C ALA A 148 -0.58 -6.41 11.46
N ILE A 149 0.69 -6.85 11.57
CA ILE A 149 1.11 -8.18 11.13
C ILE A 149 0.54 -9.30 11.99
N ALA A 150 0.54 -9.16 13.32
CA ALA A 150 -0.03 -10.18 14.20
C ALA A 150 -1.53 -10.37 13.96
N TYR A 151 -2.27 -9.28 13.74
CA TYR A 151 -3.68 -9.32 13.39
C TYR A 151 -3.92 -9.91 11.99
N LYS A 152 -3.06 -9.60 11.04
CA LYS A 152 -3.09 -10.13 9.68
C LYS A 152 -2.99 -11.65 9.66
N ASP A 153 -1.98 -12.21 10.34
CA ASP A 153 -1.79 -13.66 10.42
C ASP A 153 -3.02 -14.37 11.02
N LEU A 154 -3.60 -13.80 12.08
CA LEU A 154 -4.80 -14.32 12.72
C LEU A 154 -6.02 -14.27 11.77
N LYS A 155 -6.23 -13.15 11.08
CA LYS A 155 -7.40 -12.93 10.21
C LYS A 155 -7.38 -13.77 8.94
N ILE A 156 -6.19 -13.97 8.36
CA ILE A 156 -6.02 -14.76 7.13
C ILE A 156 -6.07 -16.27 7.41
N GLY A 157 -5.83 -16.69 8.67
CA GLY A 157 -5.71 -18.08 9.04
C GLY A 157 -4.46 -18.78 8.48
N MET A 158 -3.55 -17.98 7.92
CA MET A 158 -2.26 -18.46 7.42
C MET A 158 -1.13 -17.67 8.08
N PRO A 159 -0.30 -18.31 8.90
CA PRO A 159 0.80 -17.62 9.55
C PRO A 159 1.86 -17.20 8.51
N THR A 160 1.96 -15.89 8.25
CA THR A 160 2.96 -15.34 7.35
C THR A 160 4.30 -15.13 8.06
N MET A 161 4.26 -14.59 9.27
CA MET A 161 5.42 -14.34 10.10
C MET A 161 5.40 -15.08 11.44
N CYS A 162 4.25 -15.59 11.88
CA CYS A 162 4.06 -16.23 13.18
C CYS A 162 4.53 -15.36 14.35
N ILE A 163 4.22 -14.07 14.30
CA ILE A 163 4.46 -13.16 15.41
C ILE A 163 3.20 -13.00 16.25
N THR A 164 3.41 -12.74 17.54
CA THR A 164 2.31 -12.44 18.48
C THR A 164 2.11 -10.94 18.60
N ALA A 165 0.92 -10.52 19.05
CA ALA A 165 0.64 -9.12 19.37
C ALA A 165 1.62 -8.56 20.42
N ASP A 166 2.09 -9.39 21.37
CA ASP A 166 3.13 -9.02 22.32
C ASP A 166 4.48 -8.71 21.63
N THR A 167 4.86 -9.49 20.62
CA THR A 167 6.08 -9.22 19.86
C THR A 167 5.95 -7.91 19.09
N GLU A 168 4.82 -7.67 18.48
CA GLU A 168 4.54 -6.42 17.74
C GLU A 168 4.47 -5.24 18.70
N ALA A 169 3.84 -5.39 19.88
CA ALA A 169 3.79 -4.37 20.92
C ALA A 169 5.19 -3.96 21.41
N ARG A 170 6.06 -4.93 21.66
CA ARG A 170 7.45 -4.63 22.07
C ARG A 170 8.22 -3.85 21.02
N ALA A 171 7.98 -4.09 19.73
CA ALA A 171 8.58 -3.31 18.67
C ALA A 171 8.04 -1.87 18.65
N MET A 172 6.73 -1.69 18.77
CA MET A 172 6.10 -0.37 18.81
C MET A 172 6.53 0.46 20.02
N GLN A 173 6.66 -0.17 21.19
CA GLN A 173 7.06 0.50 22.43
C GLN A 173 8.49 1.05 22.43
N ARG A 174 9.32 0.68 21.45
CA ARG A 174 10.65 1.27 21.22
C ARG A 174 10.58 2.68 20.62
N CYS A 175 9.38 3.14 20.23
CA CYS A 175 9.23 4.36 19.44
C CYS A 175 8.15 5.28 20.01
N PRO A 176 8.42 6.59 20.14
CA PRO A 176 7.43 7.56 20.61
C PRO A 176 6.34 7.89 19.58
N HIS A 177 6.59 7.65 18.28
CA HIS A 177 5.66 8.01 17.22
C HIS A 177 5.42 6.82 16.27
N ILE A 178 4.16 6.54 15.96
CA ILE A 178 3.76 5.44 15.08
C ILE A 178 2.88 6.00 13.95
N PHE A 179 3.21 5.67 12.71
CA PHE A 179 2.45 6.00 11.52
C PHE A 179 1.64 4.77 11.11
N ALA A 180 0.35 4.80 11.32
CA ALA A 180 -0.60 3.80 10.85
C ALA A 180 -1.16 4.20 9.48
N LEU A 181 -1.44 3.22 8.64
CA LEU A 181 -1.91 3.46 7.28
C LEU A 181 -3.41 3.76 7.22
N GLN A 182 -4.15 3.38 8.25
CA GLN A 182 -5.61 3.58 8.35
C GLN A 182 -6.09 3.54 9.82
N GLU A 183 -7.30 4.05 10.05
CA GLU A 183 -7.84 4.30 11.38
C GLU A 183 -7.90 3.06 12.30
N GLN A 184 -8.39 1.93 11.79
CA GLN A 184 -8.50 0.70 12.59
C GLN A 184 -7.12 0.15 13.04
N GLU A 185 -6.10 0.35 12.21
CA GLU A 185 -4.72 0.01 12.57
C GLU A 185 -4.16 1.03 13.57
N ALA A 186 -4.52 2.31 13.44
CA ALA A 186 -4.12 3.34 14.40
C ALA A 186 -4.64 3.01 15.80
N ASP A 187 -5.91 2.61 15.92
CA ASP A 187 -6.51 2.17 17.19
C ASP A 187 -5.80 0.93 17.74
N TYR A 188 -5.52 -0.06 16.88
CA TYR A 188 -4.80 -1.26 17.27
C TYR A 188 -3.40 -0.94 17.81
N PHE A 189 -2.62 -0.11 17.12
CA PHE A 189 -1.29 0.27 17.57
C PHE A 189 -1.32 1.16 18.82
N GLN A 190 -2.34 1.98 18.99
CA GLN A 190 -2.53 2.75 20.22
C GLN A 190 -2.76 1.85 21.43
N ILE A 191 -3.48 0.73 21.26
CA ILE A 191 -3.66 -0.29 22.30
C ILE A 191 -2.32 -1.00 22.61
N LEU A 192 -1.57 -1.39 21.58
CA LEU A 192 -0.29 -2.08 21.75
C LEU A 192 0.80 -1.19 22.37
N SER A 193 0.75 0.12 22.12
CA SER A 193 1.74 1.08 22.60
C SER A 193 1.07 2.34 23.17
N PRO A 194 0.48 2.25 24.39
CA PRO A 194 -0.32 3.35 24.96
C PRO A 194 0.46 4.65 25.19
N LYS A 195 1.79 4.58 25.32
CA LYS A 195 2.66 5.74 25.52
C LYS A 195 3.09 6.42 24.22
N SER A 196 2.92 5.76 23.09
CA SER A 196 3.28 6.31 21.78
C SER A 196 2.15 7.20 21.25
N LYS A 197 2.51 8.23 20.49
CA LYS A 197 1.56 9.02 19.71
C LYS A 197 1.34 8.32 18.36
N VAL A 198 0.12 7.93 18.08
CA VAL A 198 -0.23 7.30 16.80
C VAL A 198 -0.82 8.33 15.86
N TYR A 199 -0.40 8.29 14.60
CA TYR A 199 -0.83 9.17 13.51
C TYR A 199 -1.44 8.31 12.42
N ASN A 200 -2.60 8.73 11.92
CA ASN A 200 -3.25 8.02 10.83
C ASN A 200 -2.85 8.66 9.49
N LEU A 201 -1.88 8.07 8.83
CA LEU A 201 -1.28 8.60 7.62
C LEU A 201 -1.67 7.76 6.39
N TYR A 202 -2.83 8.04 5.83
CA TYR A 202 -3.16 7.57 4.49
C TYR A 202 -2.13 8.10 3.46
N GLY A 203 -2.03 7.45 2.31
CA GLY A 203 -1.27 8.01 1.20
C GLY A 203 -1.99 9.23 0.60
N LYS A 204 -1.24 10.23 0.19
CA LYS A 204 -1.78 11.41 -0.48
C LYS A 204 -2.04 11.11 -1.96
N TYR A 205 -3.21 11.45 -2.44
CA TYR A 205 -3.61 11.28 -3.83
C TYR A 205 -3.84 12.62 -4.49
N ALA A 206 -3.21 12.85 -5.66
CA ALA A 206 -3.56 13.95 -6.53
C ALA A 206 -4.87 13.64 -7.25
N HIS A 207 -5.74 14.64 -7.40
CA HIS A 207 -6.93 14.49 -8.22
C HIS A 207 -6.58 14.71 -9.70
N HIS A 208 -6.95 13.74 -10.54
CA HIS A 208 -6.76 13.77 -11.99
C HIS A 208 -8.13 13.81 -12.66
N SER A 209 -8.54 15.00 -13.06
CA SER A 209 -9.82 15.16 -13.78
C SER A 209 -9.79 14.38 -15.09
N GLN A 210 -10.84 13.60 -15.32
CA GLN A 210 -11.02 12.78 -16.51
C GLN A 210 -12.35 13.15 -17.19
N PRO A 211 -12.42 13.19 -18.53
CA PRO A 211 -13.69 13.40 -19.23
C PRO A 211 -14.65 12.24 -18.96
N VAL A 212 -15.94 12.50 -19.11
CA VAL A 212 -16.96 11.45 -19.15
C VAL A 212 -16.85 10.73 -20.49
N VAL A 213 -16.75 9.40 -20.46
CA VAL A 213 -16.66 8.57 -21.67
C VAL A 213 -18.04 8.10 -22.14
N GLY A 214 -18.93 7.84 -21.19
CA GLY A 214 -20.33 7.43 -21.48
C GLY A 214 -20.43 6.06 -22.14
N ASN A 215 -19.51 5.13 -21.85
CA ASN A 215 -19.55 3.77 -22.37
C ASN A 215 -19.84 2.75 -21.27
N HIS A 216 -20.22 1.52 -21.63
CA HIS A 216 -20.46 0.41 -20.71
C HIS A 216 -19.17 -0.35 -20.37
N LYS A 217 -18.08 0.37 -20.12
CA LYS A 217 -16.81 -0.24 -19.77
C LYS A 217 -16.48 -0.05 -18.28
N MET A 218 -15.82 -1.07 -17.75
CA MET A 218 -15.26 -1.07 -16.41
C MET A 218 -13.76 -1.32 -16.49
N VAL A 219 -12.99 -0.78 -15.54
CA VAL A 219 -11.55 -1.00 -15.45
C VAL A 219 -11.16 -1.65 -14.12
N PHE A 220 -10.14 -2.52 -14.16
CA PHE A 220 -9.51 -3.11 -12.98
C PHE A 220 -7.99 -3.14 -13.14
N LEU A 221 -7.29 -2.28 -12.43
CA LEU A 221 -5.82 -2.22 -12.40
C LEU A 221 -5.29 -2.90 -11.12
N SER A 222 -4.46 -3.93 -11.26
CA SER A 222 -4.02 -4.65 -10.07
C SER A 222 -2.72 -5.46 -10.24
N GLY A 223 -2.01 -5.64 -9.11
CA GLY A 223 -0.93 -6.62 -8.98
C GLY A 223 -1.45 -8.06 -8.87
N ASN A 224 -0.58 -9.03 -9.17
CA ASN A 224 -0.90 -10.46 -9.20
C ASN A 224 -0.62 -11.15 -7.85
N ASN A 225 -1.31 -10.75 -6.78
CA ASN A 225 -1.32 -11.49 -5.52
C ASN A 225 -2.58 -12.34 -5.38
N GLU A 226 -2.56 -13.30 -4.45
CA GLU A 226 -3.64 -14.26 -4.23
C GLU A 226 -5.00 -13.58 -3.98
N PHE A 227 -5.04 -12.53 -3.15
CA PHE A 227 -6.30 -11.84 -2.82
C PHE A 227 -6.91 -11.14 -4.04
N ASN A 228 -6.07 -10.54 -4.87
CA ASN A 228 -6.50 -9.92 -6.13
C ASN A 228 -6.97 -10.96 -7.12
N GLN A 229 -6.28 -12.11 -7.21
CA GLN A 229 -6.70 -13.22 -8.06
C GLN A 229 -8.06 -13.77 -7.64
N ASN A 230 -8.27 -14.00 -6.34
CA ASN A 230 -9.54 -14.49 -5.82
C ASN A 230 -10.66 -13.48 -6.07
N GLY A 231 -10.40 -12.19 -5.87
CA GLY A 231 -11.36 -11.12 -6.13
C GLY A 231 -11.80 -11.07 -7.60
N ILE A 232 -10.86 -11.05 -8.54
CA ILE A 232 -11.23 -11.01 -9.98
C ILE A 232 -11.91 -12.30 -10.42
N LYS A 233 -11.51 -13.47 -9.93
CA LYS A 233 -12.18 -14.75 -10.21
C LYS A 233 -13.63 -14.75 -9.74
N TRP A 234 -13.88 -14.26 -8.51
CA TRP A 234 -15.24 -14.10 -7.99
C TRP A 234 -16.06 -13.16 -8.87
N PHE A 235 -15.53 -12.01 -9.22
CA PHE A 235 -16.23 -11.04 -10.06
C PHE A 235 -16.60 -11.62 -11.43
N LEU A 236 -15.65 -12.28 -12.09
CA LEU A 236 -15.85 -12.85 -13.42
C LEU A 236 -16.81 -14.05 -13.42
N LYS A 237 -16.91 -14.77 -12.29
CA LYS A 237 -17.79 -15.94 -12.17
C LYS A 237 -19.21 -15.57 -11.71
N GLU A 238 -19.32 -14.68 -10.73
CA GLU A 238 -20.58 -14.42 -10.04
C GLU A 238 -21.26 -13.09 -10.48
N VAL A 239 -20.48 -12.03 -10.72
CA VAL A 239 -21.02 -10.68 -10.96
C VAL A 239 -21.08 -10.33 -12.45
N PHE A 240 -19.99 -10.50 -13.17
CA PHE A 240 -19.87 -10.06 -14.56
C PHE A 240 -20.87 -10.73 -15.51
N PRO A 241 -21.22 -12.03 -15.40
CA PRO A 241 -22.24 -12.65 -16.22
C PRO A 241 -23.63 -12.02 -16.03
N VAL A 242 -23.96 -11.58 -14.80
CA VAL A 242 -25.25 -10.93 -14.51
C VAL A 242 -25.27 -9.53 -15.10
N ILE A 243 -24.15 -8.80 -15.03
CA ILE A 243 -23.99 -7.50 -15.71
C ILE A 243 -24.15 -7.67 -17.22
N ARG A 244 -23.46 -8.65 -17.83
CA ARG A 244 -23.53 -8.91 -19.28
C ARG A 244 -24.93 -9.31 -19.76
N LYS A 245 -25.70 -9.98 -18.92
CA LYS A 245 -27.09 -10.30 -19.23
C LYS A 245 -27.97 -9.05 -19.33
N ALA A 246 -27.74 -8.06 -18.48
CA ALA A 246 -28.46 -6.79 -18.48
C ALA A 246 -27.92 -5.81 -19.54
N PHE A 247 -26.60 -5.78 -19.72
CA PHE A 247 -25.86 -4.90 -20.64
C PHE A 247 -24.95 -5.75 -21.53
N PRO A 248 -25.44 -6.26 -22.67
CA PRO A 248 -24.71 -7.19 -23.54
C PRO A 248 -23.41 -6.64 -24.13
N ASP A 249 -23.26 -5.34 -24.20
CA ASP A 249 -22.06 -4.62 -24.65
C ASP A 249 -21.08 -4.24 -23.53
N ALA A 250 -21.39 -4.59 -22.27
CA ALA A 250 -20.49 -4.32 -21.13
C ALA A 250 -19.13 -4.99 -21.32
N GLU A 251 -18.06 -4.23 -21.11
CA GLU A 251 -16.68 -4.71 -21.19
C GLU A 251 -15.94 -4.50 -19.86
N LEU A 252 -15.02 -5.42 -19.54
CA LEU A 252 -14.04 -5.27 -18.46
C LEU A 252 -12.63 -5.20 -19.04
N LEU A 253 -11.96 -4.07 -18.83
CA LEU A 253 -10.55 -3.89 -19.16
C LEU A 253 -9.70 -4.19 -17.93
N VAL A 254 -8.80 -5.16 -18.03
CA VAL A 254 -7.93 -5.59 -16.93
C VAL A 254 -6.50 -5.18 -17.24
N GLY A 255 -5.90 -4.40 -16.32
CA GLY A 255 -4.51 -3.93 -16.42
C GLY A 255 -3.63 -4.44 -15.27
N GLY A 256 -2.33 -4.45 -15.50
CA GLY A 256 -1.33 -4.86 -14.55
C GLY A 256 -1.00 -6.36 -14.56
N SER A 257 -0.14 -6.77 -13.62
CA SER A 257 0.33 -8.16 -13.56
C SER A 257 -0.77 -9.19 -13.24
N ILE A 258 -1.93 -8.75 -12.78
CA ILE A 258 -3.13 -9.60 -12.58
C ILE A 258 -3.61 -10.25 -13.88
N CYS A 259 -3.31 -9.67 -15.05
CA CYS A 259 -3.63 -10.26 -16.34
C CYS A 259 -3.09 -11.69 -16.51
N LYS A 260 -2.03 -12.05 -15.77
CA LYS A 260 -1.42 -13.40 -15.81
C LYS A 260 -2.38 -14.51 -15.35
N VAL A 261 -3.43 -14.18 -14.60
CA VAL A 261 -4.41 -15.16 -14.13
C VAL A 261 -5.50 -15.45 -15.16
N LEU A 262 -5.81 -14.48 -16.04
CA LEU A 262 -6.93 -14.58 -16.98
C LEU A 262 -6.86 -15.77 -17.92
N PRO A 263 -5.71 -16.14 -18.51
CA PRO A 263 -5.62 -17.32 -19.38
C PRO A 263 -6.09 -18.62 -18.73
N SER A 264 -5.93 -18.75 -17.40
CA SER A 264 -6.39 -19.93 -16.65
C SER A 264 -7.91 -20.03 -16.50
N LEU A 265 -8.64 -18.94 -16.82
CA LEU A 265 -10.09 -18.87 -16.73
C LEU A 265 -10.79 -19.08 -18.08
N GLY A 266 -10.00 -19.30 -19.15
CA GLY A 266 -10.51 -19.39 -20.52
C GLY A 266 -10.86 -18.04 -21.12
N THR A 267 -11.46 -18.05 -22.31
CA THR A 267 -11.96 -16.84 -22.98
C THR A 267 -13.29 -16.46 -22.37
N ILE A 268 -13.35 -15.27 -21.80
CA ILE A 268 -14.59 -14.69 -21.23
C ILE A 268 -14.99 -13.53 -22.13
N GLU A 269 -16.18 -13.60 -22.72
CA GLU A 269 -16.71 -12.55 -23.57
C GLU A 269 -16.81 -11.22 -22.83
N GLY A 270 -16.37 -10.12 -23.46
CA GLY A 270 -16.36 -8.80 -22.87
C GLY A 270 -15.17 -8.51 -21.94
N VAL A 271 -14.24 -9.46 -21.72
CA VAL A 271 -13.03 -9.26 -20.90
C VAL A 271 -11.80 -9.07 -21.78
N LYS A 272 -11.05 -7.98 -21.56
CA LYS A 272 -9.84 -7.64 -22.29
C LYS A 272 -8.66 -7.49 -21.33
N ALA A 273 -7.62 -8.29 -21.52
CA ALA A 273 -6.34 -8.18 -20.80
C ALA A 273 -5.42 -7.20 -21.52
N LEU A 274 -5.09 -6.08 -20.90
CA LEU A 274 -4.21 -5.06 -21.47
C LEU A 274 -2.73 -5.24 -21.04
N GLY A 275 -2.46 -6.13 -20.08
CA GLY A 275 -1.11 -6.39 -19.62
C GLY A 275 -0.53 -5.28 -18.75
N TYR A 276 0.75 -4.99 -18.91
CA TYR A 276 1.43 -3.92 -18.20
C TYR A 276 0.90 -2.56 -18.65
N ILE A 277 0.67 -1.66 -17.70
CA ILE A 277 0.17 -0.31 -17.93
C ILE A 277 1.31 0.66 -17.60
N ASP A 278 1.77 1.40 -18.61
CA ASP A 278 2.83 2.40 -18.47
C ASP A 278 2.31 3.65 -17.75
N ASP A 279 1.18 4.17 -18.20
CA ASP A 279 0.52 5.33 -17.60
C ASP A 279 -0.89 4.94 -17.10
N PRO A 280 -1.13 4.97 -15.79
CA PRO A 280 -2.45 4.77 -15.22
C PRO A 280 -3.49 5.76 -15.74
N ALA A 281 -3.11 6.99 -16.11
CA ALA A 281 -4.06 7.99 -16.61
C ALA A 281 -4.71 7.53 -17.92
N ASP A 282 -3.94 7.01 -18.87
CA ASP A 282 -4.43 6.49 -20.15
C ASP A 282 -5.31 5.26 -19.96
N PHE A 283 -4.98 4.44 -18.96
CA PHE A 283 -5.78 3.26 -18.62
C PHE A 283 -7.14 3.67 -18.05
N TYR A 284 -7.16 4.54 -17.05
CA TYR A 284 -8.40 5.01 -16.43
C TYR A 284 -9.24 5.87 -17.38
N ALA A 285 -8.66 6.55 -18.37
CA ALA A 285 -9.39 7.34 -19.36
C ALA A 285 -10.33 6.51 -20.25
N GLN A 286 -10.18 5.17 -20.28
CA GLN A 286 -10.97 4.29 -21.17
C GLN A 286 -12.38 3.97 -20.65
N ALA A 287 -12.69 4.27 -19.38
CA ALA A 287 -13.99 3.97 -18.77
C ALA A 287 -14.33 4.95 -17.65
N ASP A 288 -15.62 5.11 -17.36
CA ASP A 288 -16.07 5.92 -16.21
C ASP A 288 -16.13 5.11 -14.91
N VAL A 289 -16.16 3.78 -15.01
CA VAL A 289 -16.36 2.86 -13.89
C VAL A 289 -15.07 2.08 -13.60
N ALA A 290 -14.67 2.03 -12.32
CA ALA A 290 -13.62 1.14 -11.83
C ALA A 290 -14.20 0.14 -10.83
N ILE A 291 -13.59 -1.05 -10.75
CA ILE A 291 -14.02 -2.07 -9.80
C ILE A 291 -12.89 -2.44 -8.82
N ASN A 292 -13.25 -2.78 -7.60
CA ASN A 292 -12.36 -3.46 -6.65
C ASN A 292 -13.09 -4.64 -6.00
N PRO A 293 -13.04 -5.82 -6.62
CA PRO A 293 -13.80 -6.99 -6.19
C PRO A 293 -13.08 -7.79 -5.10
N VAL A 294 -12.06 -7.24 -4.45
CA VAL A 294 -11.26 -7.96 -3.46
C VAL A 294 -12.06 -8.16 -2.17
N TYR A 295 -12.30 -9.42 -1.82
CA TYR A 295 -13.12 -9.81 -0.66
C TYR A 295 -12.31 -10.47 0.47
N GLN A 296 -10.98 -10.45 0.37
CA GLN A 296 -10.07 -11.06 1.34
C GLN A 296 -8.86 -10.17 1.64
N GLY A 297 -8.09 -10.55 2.65
CA GLY A 297 -6.85 -9.89 3.04
C GLY A 297 -7.05 -8.77 4.06
N THR A 298 -5.93 -8.22 4.50
CA THR A 298 -5.85 -7.09 5.44
C THR A 298 -5.31 -5.84 4.74
N GLY A 299 -5.20 -4.77 5.49
CA GLY A 299 -4.64 -3.50 5.01
C GLY A 299 -5.57 -2.72 4.08
N LEU A 300 -5.17 -1.50 3.82
CA LEU A 300 -5.90 -0.56 2.98
C LEU A 300 -5.85 -0.99 1.51
N LYS A 301 -7.00 -0.93 0.84
CA LYS A 301 -7.08 -1.23 -0.61
C LYS A 301 -6.77 0.02 -1.43
N ILE A 302 -5.48 0.35 -1.56
CA ILE A 302 -4.99 1.57 -2.20
C ILE A 302 -5.53 1.80 -3.62
N LYS A 303 -5.81 0.72 -4.38
CA LYS A 303 -6.40 0.81 -5.72
C LYS A 303 -7.79 1.47 -5.74
N THR A 304 -8.53 1.44 -4.63
CA THR A 304 -9.80 2.15 -4.48
C THR A 304 -9.60 3.66 -4.52
N PHE A 305 -8.61 4.15 -3.77
CA PHE A 305 -8.28 5.58 -3.76
C PHE A 305 -7.62 6.03 -5.06
N GLU A 306 -6.82 5.17 -5.68
CA GLU A 306 -6.27 5.43 -7.00
C GLU A 306 -7.39 5.61 -8.04
N ALA A 307 -8.38 4.72 -8.08
CA ALA A 307 -9.53 4.85 -8.97
C ALA A 307 -10.32 6.15 -8.71
N ILE A 308 -10.59 6.49 -7.44
CA ILE A 308 -11.22 7.76 -7.06
C ILE A 308 -10.37 8.94 -7.56
N SER A 309 -9.04 8.87 -7.45
CA SER A 309 -8.15 9.95 -7.86
C SER A 309 -8.16 10.21 -9.37
N TYR A 310 -8.53 9.21 -10.17
CA TYR A 310 -8.75 9.33 -11.62
C TYR A 310 -10.24 9.53 -11.98
N ASP A 311 -11.03 10.10 -11.08
CA ASP A 311 -12.45 10.41 -11.30
C ASP A 311 -13.33 9.20 -11.68
N LYS A 312 -13.01 8.00 -11.16
CA LYS A 312 -13.83 6.83 -11.47
C LYS A 312 -14.98 6.66 -10.48
N ILE A 313 -16.13 6.25 -11.01
CA ILE A 313 -17.21 5.66 -10.22
C ILE A 313 -16.71 4.30 -9.77
N THR A 314 -16.49 4.15 -8.47
CA THR A 314 -15.77 2.99 -7.96
C THR A 314 -16.72 2.03 -7.23
N LEU A 315 -16.89 0.83 -7.80
CA LEU A 315 -17.69 -0.24 -7.23
C LEU A 315 -16.78 -1.25 -6.54
N VAL A 316 -17.11 -1.58 -5.30
CA VAL A 316 -16.24 -2.41 -4.47
C VAL A 316 -17.00 -3.56 -3.79
N HIS A 317 -16.32 -4.65 -3.51
CA HIS A 317 -16.84 -5.62 -2.55
C HIS A 317 -16.87 -4.99 -1.14
N PRO A 318 -17.86 -5.28 -0.26
CA PRO A 318 -17.96 -4.68 1.09
C PRO A 318 -16.69 -4.84 1.95
N HIS A 319 -15.97 -5.94 1.78
CA HIS A 319 -14.67 -6.15 2.43
C HIS A 319 -13.63 -5.06 2.08
N SER A 320 -13.69 -4.52 0.86
CA SER A 320 -12.77 -3.45 0.40
C SER A 320 -13.07 -2.09 1.01
N MET A 321 -14.17 -1.96 1.78
CA MET A 321 -14.48 -0.77 2.58
C MET A 321 -13.70 -0.72 3.92
N ALA A 322 -12.99 -1.79 4.27
CA ALA A 322 -12.18 -1.80 5.49
C ALA A 322 -11.06 -0.76 5.41
N GLY A 323 -10.97 0.12 6.40
CA GLY A 323 -9.96 1.17 6.50
C GLY A 323 -10.18 2.38 5.56
N VAL A 324 -11.30 2.46 4.85
CA VAL A 324 -11.63 3.62 4.01
C VAL A 324 -11.85 4.85 4.87
N PHE A 325 -11.16 5.94 4.54
CA PHE A 325 -11.30 7.24 5.21
C PHE A 325 -12.74 7.73 5.20
N GLN A 326 -13.27 8.13 6.37
CA GLN A 326 -14.65 8.59 6.52
C GLN A 326 -15.63 7.73 5.68
N LYS A 327 -15.65 6.43 5.93
CA LYS A 327 -16.34 5.39 5.15
C LYS A 327 -17.74 5.79 4.70
N ASP A 328 -18.52 6.45 5.58
CA ASP A 328 -19.92 6.83 5.30
C ASP A 328 -20.04 7.99 4.30
N LYS A 329 -18.95 8.72 4.06
CA LYS A 329 -18.88 9.83 3.07
C LYS A 329 -18.16 9.44 1.80
N ALA A 330 -17.52 8.26 1.78
CA ALA A 330 -16.75 7.82 0.63
C ALA A 330 -17.65 7.69 -0.63
N PRO A 331 -17.20 8.18 -1.79
CA PRO A 331 -17.96 8.12 -3.03
C PRO A 331 -17.85 6.72 -3.67
N LEU A 332 -18.19 5.69 -2.90
CA LEU A 332 -18.06 4.29 -3.26
C LEU A 332 -19.43 3.62 -3.26
N PHE A 333 -19.65 2.72 -4.19
CA PHE A 333 -20.74 1.76 -4.12
C PHE A 333 -20.19 0.41 -3.67
N ALA A 334 -20.75 -0.17 -2.60
CA ALA A 334 -20.26 -1.41 -2.02
C ALA A 334 -21.38 -2.46 -1.94
N SER A 335 -21.21 -3.58 -2.65
CA SER A 335 -22.10 -4.74 -2.56
C SER A 335 -21.36 -6.04 -2.89
N ASP A 336 -21.83 -7.15 -2.35
CA ASP A 336 -21.47 -8.52 -2.71
C ASP A 336 -22.56 -9.24 -3.50
N LYS A 337 -23.68 -8.54 -3.81
CA LYS A 337 -24.81 -9.07 -4.56
C LYS A 337 -24.77 -8.60 -6.01
N PRO A 338 -24.69 -9.52 -6.98
CA PRO A 338 -24.60 -9.18 -8.40
C PRO A 338 -25.73 -8.28 -8.92
N GLU A 339 -26.94 -8.49 -8.40
CA GLU A 339 -28.13 -7.73 -8.83
C GLU A 339 -28.02 -6.26 -8.41
N GLU A 340 -27.45 -5.96 -7.25
CA GLU A 340 -27.24 -4.59 -6.78
C GLU A 340 -26.18 -3.85 -7.62
N TRP A 341 -25.17 -4.58 -8.17
CA TRP A 341 -24.22 -4.02 -9.13
C TRP A 341 -24.93 -3.62 -10.44
N VAL A 342 -25.82 -4.49 -10.95
CA VAL A 342 -26.61 -4.20 -12.17
C VAL A 342 -27.50 -2.99 -11.96
N GLU A 343 -28.25 -2.95 -10.85
CA GLU A 343 -29.12 -1.82 -10.53
C GLU A 343 -28.34 -0.50 -10.45
N TYR A 344 -27.18 -0.51 -9.79
CA TYR A 344 -26.36 0.69 -9.66
C TYR A 344 -25.75 1.12 -11.00
N LEU A 345 -25.24 0.16 -11.79
CA LEU A 345 -24.70 0.44 -13.13
C LEU A 345 -25.78 0.98 -14.07
N GLY A 346 -27.00 0.47 -14.01
CA GLY A 346 -28.13 1.02 -14.78
C GLY A 346 -28.39 2.49 -14.46
N LYS A 347 -28.40 2.86 -13.18
CA LYS A 347 -28.53 4.26 -12.76
C LYS A 347 -27.41 5.19 -13.28
N ILE A 348 -26.26 4.63 -13.61
CA ILE A 348 -25.11 5.38 -14.12
C ILE A 348 -25.10 5.40 -15.66
N TRP A 349 -25.27 4.24 -16.28
CA TRP A 349 -25.14 4.08 -17.74
C TRP A 349 -26.34 4.61 -18.51
N ASP A 350 -27.55 4.50 -17.93
CA ASP A 350 -28.77 5.09 -18.51
C ASP A 350 -28.87 6.60 -18.24
N HIS A 351 -28.09 7.13 -17.29
CA HIS A 351 -28.11 8.52 -16.86
C HIS A 351 -26.68 9.12 -16.79
N PRO A 352 -26.03 9.38 -17.95
CA PRO A 352 -24.65 9.90 -17.98
C PRO A 352 -24.45 11.22 -17.21
N GLU A 353 -25.51 12.01 -17.05
CA GLU A 353 -25.51 13.24 -16.22
C GLU A 353 -25.19 12.97 -14.76
N SER A 354 -25.49 11.78 -14.23
CA SER A 354 -25.18 11.39 -12.85
C SER A 354 -23.68 11.19 -12.63
N ILE A 355 -22.93 10.84 -13.68
CA ILE A 355 -21.49 10.63 -13.65
C ILE A 355 -20.77 11.87 -13.16
N GLN A 356 -21.17 13.06 -13.64
CA GLN A 356 -20.54 14.31 -13.24
C GLN A 356 -20.70 14.60 -11.75
N ALA A 357 -21.86 14.27 -11.17
CA ALA A 357 -22.10 14.44 -9.74
C ALA A 357 -21.20 13.53 -8.88
N VAL A 358 -20.94 12.29 -9.31
CA VAL A 358 -20.01 11.38 -8.62
C VAL A 358 -18.58 11.89 -8.73
N LYS A 359 -18.16 12.39 -9.89
CA LYS A 359 -16.83 12.99 -10.10
C LYS A 359 -16.59 14.19 -9.17
N ALA A 360 -17.58 15.06 -9.01
CA ALA A 360 -17.49 16.17 -8.06
C ALA A 360 -17.27 15.67 -6.62
N ARG A 361 -17.97 14.63 -6.20
CA ARG A 361 -17.81 14.00 -4.88
C ARG A 361 -16.42 13.35 -4.72
N ASN A 362 -15.85 12.76 -5.77
CA ASN A 362 -14.50 12.22 -5.75
C ASN A 362 -13.47 13.29 -5.38
N LYS A 363 -13.55 14.45 -6.03
CA LYS A 363 -12.67 15.58 -5.75
C LYS A 363 -12.80 16.07 -4.31
N GLU A 364 -14.02 16.36 -3.87
CA GLU A 364 -14.29 16.82 -2.49
C GLU A 364 -13.77 15.83 -1.44
N TYR A 365 -13.99 14.53 -1.67
CA TYR A 365 -13.53 13.48 -0.77
C TYR A 365 -11.99 13.42 -0.69
N LEU A 366 -11.29 13.51 -1.83
CA LEU A 366 -9.82 13.51 -1.86
C LEU A 366 -9.24 14.77 -1.21
N GLU A 367 -9.87 15.93 -1.42
CA GLU A 367 -9.45 17.18 -0.78
C GLU A 367 -9.57 17.08 0.75
N ALA A 368 -10.70 16.54 1.26
CA ALA A 368 -10.89 16.31 2.68
C ALA A 368 -9.88 15.32 3.27
N MET A 369 -9.63 14.21 2.56
CA MET A 369 -8.65 13.21 2.97
C MET A 369 -7.22 13.79 2.97
N ASN A 370 -6.83 14.51 1.92
CA ASN A 370 -5.52 15.14 1.83
C ASN A 370 -5.33 16.21 2.92
N ALA A 371 -6.36 17.00 3.22
CA ALA A 371 -6.32 17.98 4.31
C ALA A 371 -6.11 17.29 5.67
N PHE A 372 -6.82 16.19 5.93
CA PHE A 372 -6.61 15.37 7.13
C PHE A 372 -5.19 14.84 7.21
N ILE A 373 -4.68 14.24 6.13
CA ILE A 373 -3.30 13.71 6.06
C ILE A 373 -2.30 14.83 6.40
N MET A 374 -2.46 16.00 5.79
CA MET A 374 -1.57 17.13 6.04
C MET A 374 -1.62 17.61 7.51
N SER A 375 -2.79 17.56 8.15
CA SER A 375 -2.90 17.88 9.59
C SER A 375 -2.16 16.87 10.46
N GLU A 376 -2.20 15.58 10.14
CA GLU A 376 -1.49 14.53 10.86
C GLU A 376 0.04 14.66 10.71
N TYR A 377 0.55 14.99 9.51
CA TYR A 377 1.98 15.27 9.32
C TYR A 377 2.42 16.49 10.14
N LYS A 378 1.64 17.58 10.14
CA LYS A 378 1.94 18.77 10.96
C LYS A 378 1.95 18.42 12.45
N ARG A 379 0.95 17.66 12.92
CA ARG A 379 0.88 17.16 14.29
C ARG A 379 2.12 16.35 14.69
N PHE A 380 2.65 15.54 13.79
CA PHE A 380 3.92 14.83 14.01
C PHE A 380 5.11 15.80 14.09
N LEU A 381 5.19 16.74 13.16
CA LEU A 381 6.33 17.68 13.09
C LEU A 381 6.42 18.59 14.31
N GLU A 382 5.27 18.95 14.91
CA GLU A 382 5.15 19.80 16.10
C GLU A 382 5.29 19.01 17.42
N ALA A 383 5.18 17.70 17.41
CA ALA A 383 5.24 16.86 18.61
C ALA A 383 6.65 16.68 19.13
#